data_1d9f381731dbe68a9e378a09188a05a8
#
_entry.id   1d9f381731dbe68a9e378a09188a05a8
#
_cell.length_a   1.000
_cell.length_b   1.000
_cell.length_c   1.000
_cell.angle_alpha   90.00
_cell.angle_beta   90.00
_cell.angle_gamma   90.00
#
_symmetry.space_group_name_H-M   'P 1'
#
loop_
_entity.id
_entity.type
_entity.pdbx_description
1 polymer ?
#
loop_
_entity_poly.entity_id
_entity_poly.type
_entity_poly.pdbx_seq_one_letter_code
_entity_poly.pdbx_strand_id
1 'polypeptide(L)'
;LPTWAPEGTLGLIRDVGLAAAILSMGHPVHPYVSDRSQIGPVCREINEYTARFRDEHPDRLGFLATLPPLDQAEACIAEMAYAFDALKADGVVVFSSYAQKYLGHADFRAAWAELDRRGAVVLVHPGFEGMEAIDEPRYLAPPVIDWTHETTRTAVHLISTGVTRQFPAVKIILSHAGGTLPYVVRRAANLCCRIRLVAMTEDEFVAEAQRFYIDVAFSSYDPQLRLLKEFVEPGHVLFGSDFPWEHSDVAAAQLAATERVFADETREAALQLFPRLRQYHGKQ
;
A
#
# COMPACT_ATOMS: atom_id res chain seq x y z
N LEU A 1 -10.88 18.07 -4.87
CA LEU A 1 -10.65 16.64 -5.09
C LEU A 1 -10.90 16.32 -6.56
N PRO A 2 -10.05 15.54 -7.23
CA PRO A 2 -10.34 15.08 -8.58
C PRO A 2 -11.58 14.18 -8.55
N THR A 3 -12.38 14.26 -9.61
CA THR A 3 -13.48 13.32 -9.79
C THR A 3 -12.94 12.02 -10.40
N TRP A 4 -13.32 10.88 -9.84
CA TRP A 4 -13.01 9.58 -10.39
C TRP A 4 -14.27 8.93 -10.99
N ALA A 5 -14.07 8.27 -12.12
CA ALA A 5 -15.08 7.39 -12.72
C ALA A 5 -14.38 6.14 -13.30
N PRO A 6 -15.07 5.00 -13.35
CA PRO A 6 -14.53 3.75 -13.90
C PRO A 6 -13.89 3.89 -15.28
N GLU A 7 -14.55 4.62 -16.17
CA GLU A 7 -14.09 4.87 -17.55
C GLU A 7 -12.74 5.61 -17.57
N GLY A 8 -12.48 6.47 -16.57
CA GLY A 8 -11.20 7.15 -16.41
C GLY A 8 -10.06 6.17 -16.17
N THR A 9 -10.27 5.13 -15.35
CA THR A 9 -9.25 4.09 -15.13
C THR A 9 -8.98 3.27 -16.39
N LEU A 10 -10.03 2.90 -17.14
CA LEU A 10 -9.85 2.21 -18.42
C LEU A 10 -9.14 3.09 -19.45
N GLY A 11 -9.42 4.40 -19.41
CA GLY A 11 -8.70 5.41 -20.19
C GLY A 11 -7.21 5.45 -19.83
N LEU A 12 -6.89 5.54 -18.53
CA LEU A 12 -5.51 5.51 -18.04
C LEU A 12 -4.76 4.25 -18.54
N ILE A 13 -5.36 3.06 -18.34
CA ILE A 13 -4.76 1.78 -18.78
C ILE A 13 -4.39 1.84 -20.27
N ARG A 14 -5.29 2.35 -21.12
CA ARG A 14 -5.06 2.49 -22.56
C ARG A 14 -3.99 3.52 -22.86
N ASP A 15 -4.11 4.71 -22.26
CA ASP A 15 -3.31 5.89 -22.64
C ASP A 15 -1.86 5.76 -22.12
N VAL A 16 -1.65 5.08 -21.00
CA VAL A 16 -0.32 4.76 -20.44
C VAL A 16 0.27 3.47 -21.02
N GLY A 17 -0.57 2.60 -21.61
CA GLY A 17 -0.13 1.30 -22.14
C GLY A 17 -0.01 0.21 -21.07
N LEU A 18 -0.73 0.34 -19.95
CA LEU A 18 -0.73 -0.67 -18.89
C LEU A 18 -1.48 -1.93 -19.33
N ALA A 19 -1.03 -3.09 -18.85
CA ALA A 19 -1.75 -4.34 -19.08
C ALA A 19 -3.04 -4.40 -18.24
N ALA A 20 -2.94 -4.04 -16.96
CA ALA A 20 -4.05 -4.02 -15.99
C ALA A 20 -3.76 -3.01 -14.88
N ALA A 21 -4.76 -2.71 -14.07
CA ALA A 21 -4.62 -1.90 -12.86
C ALA A 21 -5.29 -2.57 -11.65
N ILE A 22 -4.72 -2.36 -10.48
CA ILE A 22 -5.32 -2.73 -9.20
C ILE A 22 -5.91 -1.48 -8.58
N LEU A 23 -7.23 -1.48 -8.37
CA LEU A 23 -7.95 -0.38 -7.77
C LEU A 23 -7.80 -0.42 -6.24
N SER A 24 -7.60 0.73 -5.63
CA SER A 24 -7.58 0.87 -4.17
C SER A 24 -8.19 2.19 -3.75
N MET A 25 -8.74 2.23 -2.53
CA MET A 25 -9.22 3.47 -1.94
C MET A 25 -8.04 4.28 -1.41
N GLY A 26 -7.86 5.52 -1.89
CA GLY A 26 -6.77 6.41 -1.45
C GLY A 26 -7.03 7.11 -0.11
N HIS A 27 -8.24 6.95 0.47
CA HIS A 27 -8.61 7.57 1.73
C HIS A 27 -9.36 6.61 2.65
N PRO A 28 -9.16 6.67 3.97
CA PRO A 28 -9.96 5.90 4.92
C PRO A 28 -11.42 6.39 4.93
N VAL A 29 -12.35 5.48 5.17
CA VAL A 29 -13.79 5.77 5.21
C VAL A 29 -14.18 6.48 6.52
N HIS A 30 -13.56 6.09 7.63
CA HIS A 30 -13.97 6.50 8.97
C HIS A 30 -13.99 8.01 9.25
N PRO A 31 -13.17 8.89 8.62
CA PRO A 31 -13.29 10.32 8.84
C PRO A 31 -14.55 10.94 8.20
N TYR A 32 -15.16 10.24 7.26
CA TYR A 32 -16.32 10.74 6.49
C TYR A 32 -17.65 10.14 6.98
N VAL A 33 -17.62 9.20 7.91
CA VAL A 33 -18.79 8.51 8.45
C VAL A 33 -18.85 8.72 9.95
N SER A 34 -19.74 9.63 10.40
CA SER A 34 -19.85 10.03 11.81
C SER A 34 -20.33 8.89 12.72
N ASP A 35 -21.24 8.04 12.25
CA ASP A 35 -21.71 6.87 12.98
C ASP A 35 -20.77 5.70 12.73
N ARG A 36 -19.95 5.36 13.71
CA ARG A 36 -18.97 4.25 13.63
C ARG A 36 -19.61 2.91 13.27
N SER A 37 -20.90 2.70 13.59
CA SER A 37 -21.61 1.46 13.23
C SER A 37 -21.87 1.34 11.74
N GLN A 38 -21.88 2.45 11.01
CA GLN A 38 -22.11 2.51 9.57
C GLN A 38 -20.82 2.37 8.75
N ILE A 39 -19.65 2.44 9.37
CA ILE A 39 -18.37 2.33 8.64
C ILE A 39 -18.26 0.97 7.92
N GLY A 40 -18.57 -0.13 8.61
CA GLY A 40 -18.56 -1.46 8.01
C GLY A 40 -19.50 -1.60 6.81
N PRO A 41 -20.79 -1.25 6.93
CA PRO A 41 -21.71 -1.20 5.80
C PRO A 41 -21.21 -0.37 4.62
N VAL A 42 -20.65 0.82 4.86
CA VAL A 42 -20.09 1.66 3.79
C VAL A 42 -18.86 1.02 3.13
N CYS A 43 -17.96 0.43 3.90
CA CYS A 43 -16.83 -0.33 3.34
C CYS A 43 -17.33 -1.47 2.44
N ARG A 44 -18.37 -2.21 2.89
CA ARG A 44 -19.01 -3.27 2.13
C ARG A 44 -19.56 -2.77 0.78
N GLU A 45 -20.29 -1.67 0.79
CA GLU A 45 -20.88 -1.06 -0.41
C GLU A 45 -19.80 -0.66 -1.42
N ILE A 46 -18.71 -0.05 -0.95
CA ILE A 46 -17.54 0.30 -1.78
C ILE A 46 -16.92 -0.95 -2.39
N ASN A 47 -16.71 -1.98 -1.59
CA ASN A 47 -16.09 -3.24 -2.06
C ASN A 47 -16.97 -3.97 -3.08
N GLU A 48 -18.27 -4.02 -2.86
CA GLU A 48 -19.23 -4.61 -3.81
C GLU A 48 -19.28 -3.82 -5.13
N TYR A 49 -19.26 -2.48 -5.05
CA TYR A 49 -19.21 -1.64 -6.23
C TYR A 49 -17.92 -1.90 -7.04
N THR A 50 -16.78 -1.91 -6.36
CA THR A 50 -15.47 -2.12 -7.01
C THR A 50 -15.35 -3.53 -7.59
N ALA A 51 -15.88 -4.53 -6.88
CA ALA A 51 -15.90 -5.91 -7.35
C ALA A 51 -16.72 -6.07 -8.64
N ARG A 52 -17.93 -5.45 -8.71
CA ARG A 52 -18.74 -5.45 -9.94
C ARG A 52 -17.97 -4.84 -11.11
N PHE A 53 -17.34 -3.70 -10.91
CA PHE A 53 -16.55 -3.06 -11.97
C PHE A 53 -15.36 -3.92 -12.41
N ARG A 54 -14.66 -4.59 -11.47
CA ARG A 54 -13.63 -5.56 -11.79
C ARG A 54 -14.20 -6.74 -12.60
N ASP A 55 -15.38 -7.23 -12.26
CA ASP A 55 -16.01 -8.38 -12.93
C ASP A 55 -16.46 -8.07 -14.37
N GLU A 56 -16.76 -6.81 -14.67
CA GLU A 56 -17.00 -6.33 -16.03
C GLU A 56 -15.71 -6.29 -16.88
N HIS A 57 -14.53 -6.17 -16.24
CA HIS A 57 -13.23 -6.09 -16.89
C HIS A 57 -12.17 -6.97 -16.20
N PRO A 58 -12.39 -8.29 -16.13
CA PRO A 58 -11.61 -9.18 -15.27
C PRO A 58 -10.15 -9.36 -15.71
N ASP A 59 -9.85 -9.10 -16.99
CA ASP A 59 -8.52 -9.10 -17.57
C ASP A 59 -7.77 -7.78 -17.37
N ARG A 60 -8.49 -6.69 -17.09
CA ARG A 60 -7.93 -5.35 -16.97
C ARG A 60 -7.86 -4.84 -15.54
N LEU A 61 -8.70 -5.34 -14.65
CA LEU A 61 -8.86 -4.78 -13.32
C LEU A 61 -8.70 -5.85 -12.22
N GLY A 62 -8.07 -5.43 -11.14
CA GLY A 62 -8.12 -6.03 -9.83
C GLY A 62 -8.52 -4.99 -8.79
N PHE A 63 -8.70 -5.39 -7.53
CA PHE A 63 -8.96 -4.43 -6.47
C PHE A 63 -8.45 -4.89 -5.11
N LEU A 64 -8.05 -3.91 -4.30
CA LEU A 64 -7.79 -4.07 -2.88
C LEU A 64 -9.02 -3.60 -2.10
N ALA A 65 -9.55 -4.47 -1.25
CA ALA A 65 -10.73 -4.14 -0.46
C ALA A 65 -10.40 -3.07 0.59
N THR A 66 -11.31 -2.10 0.75
CA THR A 66 -11.29 -1.16 1.87
C THR A 66 -11.87 -1.81 3.11
N LEU A 67 -11.31 -1.52 4.28
CA LEU A 67 -11.68 -2.15 5.54
C LEU A 67 -12.20 -1.12 6.55
N PRO A 68 -13.09 -1.53 7.46
CA PRO A 68 -13.29 -0.79 8.70
C PRO A 68 -11.96 -0.59 9.44
N PRO A 69 -11.84 0.47 10.27
CA PRO A 69 -10.63 0.70 11.05
C PRO A 69 -10.20 -0.53 11.85
N LEU A 70 -8.90 -0.78 11.93
CA LEU A 70 -8.35 -1.97 12.59
C LEU A 70 -8.65 -2.03 14.11
N ASP A 71 -9.01 -0.91 14.73
CA ASP A 71 -9.51 -0.86 16.11
C ASP A 71 -10.95 -1.38 16.27
N GLN A 72 -11.67 -1.58 15.16
CA GLN A 72 -12.94 -2.29 15.11
C GLN A 72 -12.72 -3.74 14.66
N ALA A 73 -11.93 -4.49 15.41
CA ALA A 73 -11.37 -5.77 14.99
C ALA A 73 -12.40 -6.78 14.45
N GLU A 74 -13.55 -6.93 15.10
CA GLU A 74 -14.61 -7.85 14.67
C GLU A 74 -15.19 -7.46 13.30
N ALA A 75 -15.54 -6.18 13.12
CA ALA A 75 -16.08 -5.66 11.87
C ALA A 75 -15.03 -5.77 10.74
N CYS A 76 -13.76 -5.46 11.07
CA CYS A 76 -12.66 -5.53 10.11
C CYS A 76 -12.43 -6.99 9.64
N ILE A 77 -12.38 -7.96 10.54
CA ILE A 77 -12.18 -9.37 10.22
C ILE A 77 -13.38 -9.92 9.43
N ALA A 78 -14.60 -9.53 9.80
CA ALA A 78 -15.80 -9.93 9.05
C ALA A 78 -15.80 -9.38 7.61
N GLU A 79 -15.34 -8.13 7.44
CA GLU A 79 -15.22 -7.55 6.10
C GLU A 79 -14.10 -8.21 5.29
N MET A 80 -12.94 -8.51 5.91
CA MET A 80 -11.87 -9.30 5.27
C MET A 80 -12.41 -10.64 4.75
N ALA A 81 -13.15 -11.36 5.59
CA ALA A 81 -13.72 -12.64 5.21
C ALA A 81 -14.65 -12.49 3.99
N TYR A 82 -15.55 -11.53 4.01
CA TYR A 82 -16.44 -11.29 2.87
C TYR A 82 -15.70 -10.86 1.61
N ALA A 83 -14.77 -9.92 1.73
CA ALA A 83 -14.01 -9.42 0.59
C ALA A 83 -13.20 -10.52 -0.10
N PHE A 84 -12.50 -11.36 0.67
CA PHE A 84 -11.73 -12.45 0.09
C PHE A 84 -12.58 -13.63 -0.35
N ASP A 85 -13.58 -14.02 0.45
CA ASP A 85 -14.30 -15.28 0.22
C ASP A 85 -15.47 -15.13 -0.75
N ALA A 86 -16.20 -13.99 -0.72
CA ALA A 86 -17.32 -13.72 -1.61
C ALA A 86 -16.90 -12.87 -2.82
N LEU A 87 -16.22 -11.74 -2.59
CA LEU A 87 -15.89 -10.81 -3.65
C LEU A 87 -14.57 -11.13 -4.38
N LYS A 88 -13.77 -12.07 -3.88
CA LYS A 88 -12.47 -12.45 -4.47
C LYS A 88 -11.54 -11.25 -4.65
N ALA A 89 -11.45 -10.41 -3.62
CA ALA A 89 -10.51 -9.30 -3.59
C ALA A 89 -9.08 -9.78 -3.77
N ASP A 90 -8.26 -9.03 -4.49
CA ASP A 90 -6.86 -9.36 -4.75
C ASP A 90 -5.95 -9.04 -3.55
N GLY A 91 -6.45 -8.28 -2.58
CA GLY A 91 -5.79 -7.88 -1.34
C GLY A 91 -6.64 -6.86 -0.58
N VAL A 92 -6.01 -6.14 0.33
CA VAL A 92 -6.66 -5.07 1.11
C VAL A 92 -5.80 -3.80 1.14
N VAL A 93 -6.44 -2.65 1.36
CA VAL A 93 -5.76 -1.40 1.69
C VAL A 93 -5.97 -1.08 3.16
N VAL A 94 -4.88 -0.70 3.84
CA VAL A 94 -4.89 -0.19 5.21
C VAL A 94 -4.15 1.15 5.28
N PHE A 95 -4.41 1.93 6.30
CA PHE A 95 -3.80 3.24 6.47
C PHE A 95 -2.73 3.22 7.56
N SER A 96 -1.79 4.15 7.52
CA SER A 96 -0.61 4.20 8.39
C SER A 96 -0.93 4.12 9.88
N SER A 97 -2.09 4.66 10.28
CA SER A 97 -2.56 4.68 11.67
C SER A 97 -4.07 4.65 11.79
N TYR A 98 -4.57 4.22 12.95
CA TYR A 98 -5.97 4.26 13.36
C TYR A 98 -6.05 4.57 14.85
N ALA A 99 -6.96 5.48 15.25
CA ALA A 99 -7.15 5.87 16.65
C ALA A 99 -5.83 6.25 17.35
N GLN A 100 -5.00 7.06 16.68
CA GLN A 100 -3.67 7.50 17.14
C GLN A 100 -2.67 6.35 17.41
N LYS A 101 -2.83 5.21 16.75
CA LYS A 101 -1.96 4.02 16.87
C LYS A 101 -1.44 3.60 15.51
N TYR A 102 -0.12 3.46 15.39
CA TYR A 102 0.50 2.90 14.18
C TYR A 102 0.22 1.42 14.04
N LEU A 103 0.31 0.89 12.82
CA LEU A 103 -0.10 -0.46 12.43
C LEU A 103 0.54 -1.59 13.22
N GLY A 104 1.69 -1.37 13.85
CA GLY A 104 2.33 -2.37 14.72
C GLY A 104 1.73 -2.45 16.13
N HIS A 105 0.71 -1.66 16.49
CA HIS A 105 0.11 -1.69 17.82
C HIS A 105 -0.53 -3.04 18.16
N ALA A 106 -0.49 -3.42 19.44
CA ALA A 106 -0.98 -4.72 19.91
C ALA A 106 -2.47 -4.95 19.59
N ASP A 107 -3.29 -3.92 19.63
CA ASP A 107 -4.72 -3.98 19.34
C ASP A 107 -5.03 -4.46 17.90
N PHE A 108 -4.08 -4.33 16.99
CA PHE A 108 -4.27 -4.73 15.59
C PHE A 108 -3.79 -6.16 15.29
N ARG A 109 -3.29 -6.89 16.29
CA ARG A 109 -2.73 -8.24 16.11
C ARG A 109 -3.73 -9.24 15.56
N ALA A 110 -5.02 -9.13 15.94
CA ALA A 110 -6.07 -10.01 15.42
C ALA A 110 -6.27 -9.81 13.90
N ALA A 111 -6.25 -8.56 13.43
CA ALA A 111 -6.34 -8.26 12.00
C ALA A 111 -5.11 -8.78 11.24
N TRP A 112 -3.90 -8.58 11.77
CA TRP A 112 -2.68 -9.12 11.16
C TRP A 112 -2.67 -10.66 11.12
N ALA A 113 -3.18 -11.33 12.15
CA ALA A 113 -3.28 -12.78 12.18
C ALA A 113 -4.22 -13.32 11.08
N GLU A 114 -5.35 -12.65 10.84
CA GLU A 114 -6.27 -13.04 9.76
C GLU A 114 -5.65 -12.77 8.38
N LEU A 115 -4.94 -11.65 8.20
CA LEU A 115 -4.21 -11.36 6.97
C LEU A 115 -3.10 -12.38 6.70
N ASP A 116 -2.37 -12.79 7.73
CA ASP A 116 -1.31 -13.81 7.63
C ASP A 116 -1.89 -15.18 7.26
N ARG A 117 -2.97 -15.59 7.93
CA ARG A 117 -3.67 -16.85 7.63
C ARG A 117 -4.10 -16.94 6.16
N ARG A 118 -4.38 -15.80 5.53
CA ARG A 118 -4.77 -15.69 4.12
C ARG A 118 -3.59 -15.50 3.17
N GLY A 119 -2.39 -15.25 3.68
CA GLY A 119 -1.25 -14.85 2.85
C GLY A 119 -1.53 -13.57 2.05
N ALA A 120 -2.25 -12.64 2.67
CA ALA A 120 -2.83 -11.48 2.01
C ALA A 120 -1.79 -10.50 1.47
N VAL A 121 -2.14 -9.83 0.37
CA VAL A 121 -1.48 -8.60 -0.10
C VAL A 121 -2.11 -7.41 0.62
N VAL A 122 -1.30 -6.57 1.23
CA VAL A 122 -1.72 -5.42 2.02
C VAL A 122 -1.00 -4.17 1.52
N LEU A 123 -1.75 -3.24 0.92
CA LEU A 123 -1.23 -1.91 0.62
C LEU A 123 -1.33 -1.03 1.86
N VAL A 124 -0.21 -0.49 2.31
CA VAL A 124 -0.16 0.53 3.36
C VAL A 124 -0.11 1.90 2.70
N HIS A 125 -1.21 2.64 2.82
CA HIS A 125 -1.31 4.01 2.34
C HIS A 125 -1.22 4.99 3.52
N PRO A 126 -0.58 6.16 3.39
CA PRO A 126 -0.58 7.15 4.46
C PRO A 126 -2.00 7.62 4.80
N GLY A 127 -2.27 7.76 6.09
CA GLY A 127 -3.52 8.29 6.63
C GLY A 127 -3.36 9.72 7.12
N PHE A 128 -4.45 10.29 7.64
CA PHE A 128 -4.47 11.65 8.18
C PHE A 128 -4.22 11.72 9.70
N GLU A 129 -4.26 10.59 10.39
CA GLU A 129 -4.08 10.55 11.84
C GLU A 129 -2.60 10.55 12.22
N GLY A 130 -2.28 11.22 13.33
CA GLY A 130 -0.92 11.23 13.89
C GLY A 130 0.00 12.32 13.34
N MET A 131 -0.46 13.11 12.39
CA MET A 131 0.31 14.23 11.87
C MET A 131 -0.07 15.52 12.60
N GLU A 132 0.67 15.85 13.64
CA GLU A 132 0.67 17.20 14.23
C GLU A 132 1.75 18.03 13.56
N ALA A 133 1.49 18.47 12.35
CA ALA A 133 2.36 19.44 11.69
C ALA A 133 2.20 20.82 12.38
N ILE A 134 3.31 21.57 12.46
CA ILE A 134 3.23 22.99 12.79
C ILE A 134 2.35 23.65 11.74
N ASP A 135 1.35 24.44 12.18
CA ASP A 135 0.33 25.07 11.32
C ASP A 135 0.88 26.15 10.36
N GLU A 136 2.19 26.20 10.17
CA GLU A 136 2.89 27.08 9.23
C GLU A 136 4.04 26.35 8.56
N PRO A 137 4.15 26.48 7.25
CA PRO A 137 3.25 27.19 6.31
C PRO A 137 2.00 26.37 6.00
N ARG A 138 0.83 26.99 6.12
CA ARG A 138 -0.49 26.36 5.87
C ARG A 138 -0.69 25.83 4.45
N TYR A 139 0.08 26.31 3.49
CA TYR A 139 0.02 25.87 2.11
C TYR A 139 0.78 24.57 1.85
N LEU A 140 1.57 24.08 2.82
CA LEU A 140 2.28 22.82 2.67
C LEU A 140 1.35 21.67 3.07
N ALA A 141 0.60 21.19 2.09
CA ALA A 141 -0.34 20.10 2.31
C ALA A 141 0.38 18.79 2.67
N PRO A 142 -0.20 17.93 3.55
CA PRO A 142 0.39 16.69 4.00
C PRO A 142 0.95 15.76 2.89
N PRO A 143 0.29 15.62 1.72
CA PRO A 143 0.83 14.79 0.64
C PRO A 143 2.21 15.21 0.12
N VAL A 144 2.57 16.50 0.29
CA VAL A 144 3.82 17.05 -0.25
C VAL A 144 5.05 16.41 0.39
N ILE A 145 5.00 16.17 1.72
CA ILE A 145 6.14 15.62 2.46
C ILE A 145 5.73 14.71 3.63
N ASP A 146 4.69 15.07 4.39
CA ASP A 146 4.37 14.38 5.64
C ASP A 146 3.98 12.92 5.41
N TRP A 147 3.23 12.63 4.37
CA TRP A 147 2.80 11.28 4.04
C TRP A 147 3.97 10.32 3.78
N THR A 148 5.05 10.80 3.17
CA THR A 148 6.25 9.98 2.98
C THR A 148 6.92 9.63 4.31
N HIS A 149 6.88 10.56 5.28
CA HIS A 149 7.38 10.31 6.62
C HIS A 149 6.47 9.37 7.42
N GLU A 150 5.15 9.46 7.25
CA GLU A 150 4.20 8.55 7.88
C GLU A 150 4.34 7.11 7.37
N THR A 151 4.52 6.92 6.06
CA THR A 151 4.85 5.60 5.48
C THR A 151 6.13 5.04 6.11
N THR A 152 7.17 5.85 6.21
CA THR A 152 8.45 5.46 6.81
C THR A 152 8.30 5.09 8.28
N ARG A 153 7.60 5.93 9.06
CA ARG A 153 7.35 5.68 10.48
C ARG A 153 6.59 4.39 10.71
N THR A 154 5.56 4.16 9.89
CA THR A 154 4.76 2.93 9.94
C THR A 154 5.60 1.70 9.64
N ALA A 155 6.43 1.74 8.60
CA ALA A 155 7.33 0.63 8.26
C ALA A 155 8.31 0.30 9.41
N VAL A 156 8.97 1.32 9.96
CA VAL A 156 9.87 1.16 11.13
C VAL A 156 9.10 0.61 12.33
N HIS A 157 7.87 1.07 12.56
CA HIS A 157 7.04 0.59 13.66
C HIS A 157 6.61 -0.88 13.49
N LEU A 158 6.25 -1.32 12.27
CA LEU A 158 5.93 -2.72 11.97
C LEU A 158 7.12 -3.65 12.26
N ILE A 159 8.34 -3.24 11.87
CA ILE A 159 9.56 -4.01 12.15
C ILE A 159 9.85 -4.03 13.65
N SER A 160 9.86 -2.86 14.30
CA SER A 160 10.28 -2.73 15.69
C SER A 160 9.31 -3.41 16.68
N THR A 161 8.03 -3.52 16.31
CA THR A 161 7.02 -4.26 17.11
C THR A 161 6.94 -5.74 16.75
N GLY A 162 7.73 -6.19 15.78
CA GLY A 162 7.84 -7.59 15.36
C GLY A 162 6.67 -8.09 14.50
N VAL A 163 5.82 -7.22 13.96
CA VAL A 163 4.70 -7.61 13.07
C VAL A 163 5.21 -8.36 11.84
N THR A 164 6.27 -7.88 11.19
CA THR A 164 6.85 -8.49 10.00
C THR A 164 7.34 -9.92 10.25
N ARG A 165 7.88 -10.19 11.43
CA ARG A 165 8.36 -11.53 11.82
C ARG A 165 7.25 -12.45 12.34
N GLN A 166 6.27 -11.89 13.03
CA GLN A 166 5.16 -12.64 13.58
C GLN A 166 4.17 -13.10 12.50
N PHE A 167 4.02 -12.30 11.44
CA PHE A 167 3.07 -12.52 10.34
C PHE A 167 3.77 -12.55 8.98
N PRO A 168 4.65 -13.55 8.75
CA PRO A 168 5.55 -13.58 7.60
C PRO A 168 4.87 -13.87 6.26
N ALA A 169 3.63 -14.39 6.26
CA ALA A 169 2.89 -14.69 5.05
C ALA A 169 2.25 -13.44 4.42
N VAL A 170 2.10 -12.35 5.19
CA VAL A 170 1.55 -11.09 4.67
C VAL A 170 2.56 -10.42 3.74
N LYS A 171 2.09 -10.05 2.56
CA LYS A 171 2.88 -9.29 1.57
C LYS A 171 2.50 -7.81 1.69
N ILE A 172 3.36 -7.03 2.31
CA ILE A 172 3.10 -5.61 2.59
C ILE A 172 3.70 -4.76 1.48
N ILE A 173 2.86 -3.95 0.82
CA ILE A 173 3.27 -2.93 -0.14
C ILE A 173 3.28 -1.58 0.58
N LEU A 174 4.39 -0.88 0.55
CA LEU A 174 4.51 0.49 1.02
C LEU A 174 4.33 1.45 -0.16
N SER A 175 3.43 2.42 -0.04
CA SER A 175 3.19 3.41 -1.08
C SER A 175 4.32 4.46 -1.19
N HIS A 176 4.39 5.16 -2.34
CA HIS A 176 5.22 6.34 -2.59
C HIS A 176 6.72 6.10 -2.32
N ALA A 177 7.30 5.12 -3.02
CA ALA A 177 8.71 4.69 -2.87
C ALA A 177 9.07 4.23 -1.44
N GLY A 178 8.08 3.78 -0.65
CA GLY A 178 8.29 3.45 0.77
C GLY A 178 8.60 4.68 1.63
N GLY A 179 8.19 5.86 1.14
CA GLY A 179 8.49 7.14 1.77
C GLY A 179 9.98 7.45 1.79
N THR A 180 10.52 7.77 2.95
CA THR A 180 11.97 8.00 3.14
C THR A 180 12.70 6.77 3.70
N LEU A 181 12.02 5.62 3.84
CA LEU A 181 12.59 4.40 4.43
C LEU A 181 13.92 3.98 3.80
N PRO A 182 14.06 3.92 2.47
CA PRO A 182 15.32 3.52 1.83
C PRO A 182 16.51 4.40 2.24
N TYR A 183 16.26 5.67 2.44
CA TYR A 183 17.29 6.63 2.87
C TYR A 183 17.64 6.52 4.35
N VAL A 184 16.65 6.31 5.25
CA VAL A 184 16.87 6.36 6.71
C VAL A 184 17.03 4.99 7.37
N VAL A 185 16.87 3.88 6.65
CA VAL A 185 16.81 2.53 7.24
C VAL A 185 18.00 2.18 8.12
N ARG A 186 19.24 2.48 7.67
CA ARG A 186 20.45 2.22 8.46
C ARG A 186 20.49 3.04 9.75
N ARG A 187 20.03 4.29 9.70
CA ARG A 187 19.88 5.13 10.90
C ARG A 187 18.83 4.53 11.85
N ALA A 188 17.69 4.12 11.33
CA ALA A 188 16.63 3.50 12.13
C ALA A 188 17.12 2.21 12.78
N ALA A 189 17.75 1.32 12.02
CA ALA A 189 18.33 0.08 12.53
C ALA A 189 19.32 0.34 13.67
N ASN A 190 20.33 1.19 13.44
CA ASN A 190 21.34 1.52 14.45
C ASN A 190 20.71 2.04 15.74
N LEU A 191 19.79 3.01 15.64
CA LEU A 191 19.18 3.60 16.83
C LEU A 191 18.27 2.61 17.55
N CYS A 192 17.41 1.86 16.85
CA CYS A 192 16.52 0.86 17.46
C CYS A 192 17.31 -0.22 18.20
N CYS A 193 18.40 -0.71 17.61
CA CYS A 193 19.27 -1.71 18.24
C CYS A 193 20.02 -1.13 19.43
N ARG A 194 20.59 0.06 19.27
CA ARG A 194 21.40 0.74 20.30
C ARG A 194 20.62 1.06 21.58
N ILE A 195 19.37 1.54 21.44
CA ILE A 195 18.50 1.82 22.59
C ILE A 195 17.72 0.59 23.07
N ARG A 196 17.99 -0.58 22.49
CA ARG A 196 17.35 -1.86 22.80
C ARG A 196 15.81 -1.84 22.62
N LEU A 197 15.34 -1.09 21.64
CA LEU A 197 13.93 -1.08 21.24
C LEU A 197 13.54 -2.41 20.57
N VAL A 198 14.51 -3.07 19.92
CA VAL A 198 14.36 -4.35 19.23
C VAL A 198 15.38 -5.37 19.70
N ALA A 199 15.02 -6.65 19.66
CA ALA A 199 15.92 -7.78 19.95
C ALA A 199 16.42 -8.41 18.63
N MET A 200 17.09 -7.59 17.79
CA MET A 200 17.67 -8.02 16.52
C MET A 200 18.92 -7.20 16.22
N THR A 201 19.75 -7.65 15.29
CA THR A 201 20.90 -6.92 14.79
C THR A 201 20.48 -5.85 13.78
N GLU A 202 21.37 -4.90 13.48
CA GLU A 202 21.12 -3.86 12.46
C GLU A 202 20.88 -4.48 11.08
N ASP A 203 21.64 -5.51 10.72
CA ASP A 203 21.50 -6.20 9.43
C ASP A 203 20.17 -6.98 9.34
N GLU A 204 19.73 -7.63 10.43
CA GLU A 204 18.40 -8.24 10.48
C GLU A 204 17.29 -7.21 10.34
N PHE A 205 17.42 -6.03 10.96
CA PHE A 205 16.45 -4.94 10.80
C PHE A 205 16.36 -4.47 9.34
N VAL A 206 17.51 -4.29 8.69
CA VAL A 206 17.57 -3.89 7.29
C VAL A 206 16.97 -4.97 6.39
N ALA A 207 17.29 -6.25 6.64
CA ALA A 207 16.71 -7.37 5.90
C ALA A 207 15.17 -7.42 6.02
N GLU A 208 14.62 -7.17 7.22
CA GLU A 208 13.16 -7.04 7.37
C GLU A 208 12.59 -5.87 6.55
N ALA A 209 13.29 -4.74 6.49
CA ALA A 209 12.86 -3.59 5.70
C ALA A 209 12.92 -3.85 4.18
N GLN A 210 13.87 -4.64 3.73
CA GLN A 210 14.04 -5.00 2.31
C GLN A 210 12.95 -5.94 1.78
N ARG A 211 12.26 -6.66 2.67
CA ARG A 211 11.14 -7.56 2.33
C ARG A 211 9.86 -6.84 1.93
N PHE A 212 9.72 -5.56 2.24
CA PHE A 212 8.55 -4.81 1.78
C PHE A 212 8.54 -4.71 0.25
N TYR A 213 7.35 -4.88 -0.32
CA TYR A 213 7.08 -4.42 -1.67
C TYR A 213 6.89 -2.90 -1.64
N ILE A 214 7.25 -2.24 -2.73
CA ILE A 214 7.22 -0.78 -2.80
C ILE A 214 6.60 -0.36 -4.13
N ASP A 215 5.54 0.46 -4.10
CA ASP A 215 5.10 1.14 -5.31
C ASP A 215 5.84 2.49 -5.49
N VAL A 216 5.86 2.98 -6.71
CA VAL A 216 6.60 4.19 -7.06
C VAL A 216 5.71 5.38 -7.44
N ALA A 217 4.43 5.36 -7.02
CA ALA A 217 3.52 6.49 -7.24
C ALA A 217 4.15 7.82 -6.78
N PHE A 218 4.06 8.87 -7.59
CA PHE A 218 4.69 10.18 -7.39
C PHE A 218 6.22 10.17 -7.17
N SER A 219 6.89 9.03 -7.36
CA SER A 219 8.30 8.90 -6.94
C SER A 219 9.20 8.28 -8.03
N SER A 220 8.74 8.21 -9.28
CA SER A 220 9.47 7.61 -10.40
C SER A 220 10.51 8.57 -10.99
N TYR A 221 11.42 9.08 -10.14
CA TYR A 221 12.56 9.90 -10.54
C TYR A 221 13.87 9.11 -10.42
N ASP A 222 14.80 9.35 -11.34
CA ASP A 222 16.05 8.59 -11.43
C ASP A 222 16.83 8.40 -10.11
N PRO A 223 17.02 9.42 -9.25
CA PRO A 223 17.73 9.21 -7.98
C PRO A 223 16.99 8.26 -7.04
N GLN A 224 15.65 8.39 -6.94
CA GLN A 224 14.82 7.54 -6.10
C GLN A 224 14.79 6.10 -6.61
N LEU A 225 14.60 5.91 -7.93
CA LEU A 225 14.57 4.59 -8.54
C LEU A 225 15.89 3.85 -8.39
N ARG A 226 17.04 4.54 -8.53
CA ARG A 226 18.36 3.94 -8.28
C ARG A 226 18.53 3.53 -6.82
N LEU A 227 18.13 4.39 -5.87
CA LEU A 227 18.15 4.05 -4.45
C LEU A 227 17.29 2.83 -4.14
N LEU A 228 16.08 2.76 -4.73
CA LEU A 228 15.20 1.61 -4.58
C LEU A 228 15.85 0.33 -5.12
N LYS A 229 16.47 0.38 -6.30
CA LYS A 229 17.13 -0.78 -6.90
C LYS A 229 18.27 -1.34 -6.05
N GLU A 230 18.95 -0.48 -5.30
CA GLU A 230 20.00 -0.89 -4.35
C GLU A 230 19.44 -1.37 -3.00
N PHE A 231 18.23 -0.92 -2.65
CA PHE A 231 17.64 -1.15 -1.33
C PHE A 231 16.75 -2.40 -1.26
N VAL A 232 15.80 -2.58 -2.19
CA VAL A 232 14.79 -3.64 -2.10
C VAL A 232 15.31 -4.99 -2.59
N GLU A 233 14.66 -6.06 -2.16
CA GLU A 233 14.85 -7.37 -2.78
C GLU A 233 14.42 -7.32 -4.26
N PRO A 234 15.14 -8.03 -5.16
CA PRO A 234 14.73 -8.12 -6.57
C PRO A 234 13.27 -8.59 -6.72
N GLY A 235 12.51 -7.91 -7.59
CA GLY A 235 11.10 -8.22 -7.80
C GLY A 235 10.15 -7.63 -6.75
N HIS A 236 10.59 -6.69 -5.90
CA HIS A 236 9.75 -6.06 -4.89
C HIS A 236 9.34 -4.62 -5.24
N VAL A 237 9.63 -4.12 -6.44
CA VAL A 237 9.16 -2.81 -6.92
C VAL A 237 7.96 -2.98 -7.84
N LEU A 238 6.96 -2.15 -7.62
CA LEU A 238 5.70 -2.10 -8.38
C LEU A 238 5.53 -0.71 -9.00
N PHE A 239 4.91 -0.63 -10.17
CA PHE A 239 4.44 0.64 -10.69
C PHE A 239 3.11 1.01 -10.02
N GLY A 240 3.01 2.23 -9.51
CA GLY A 240 1.78 2.87 -9.04
C GLY A 240 1.61 4.21 -9.73
N SER A 241 0.38 4.59 -10.06
CA SER A 241 0.07 5.88 -10.72
C SER A 241 -0.56 6.90 -9.78
N ASP A 242 -1.20 6.43 -8.71
CA ASP A 242 -2.04 7.25 -7.83
C ASP A 242 -3.14 8.04 -8.59
N PHE A 243 -3.61 7.49 -9.72
CA PHE A 243 -4.72 8.07 -10.48
C PHE A 243 -6.01 8.07 -9.64
N PRO A 244 -6.82 9.15 -9.62
CA PRO A 244 -6.80 10.32 -10.51
C PRO A 244 -6.03 11.55 -9.99
N TRP A 245 -5.20 11.40 -8.96
CA TRP A 245 -4.38 12.51 -8.46
C TRP A 245 -3.27 12.89 -9.43
N GLU A 246 -2.71 11.89 -10.12
CA GLU A 246 -1.75 12.11 -11.19
C GLU A 246 -2.43 11.98 -12.56
N HIS A 247 -2.01 12.81 -13.51
CA HIS A 247 -2.52 12.79 -14.87
C HIS A 247 -1.89 11.68 -15.71
N SER A 248 -2.60 11.19 -16.73
CA SER A 248 -2.15 10.07 -17.56
C SER A 248 -0.84 10.31 -18.31
N ASP A 249 -0.57 11.55 -18.74
CA ASP A 249 0.68 11.92 -19.40
C ASP A 249 1.89 11.85 -18.45
N VAL A 250 1.71 12.30 -17.20
CA VAL A 250 2.74 12.18 -16.16
C VAL A 250 2.92 10.73 -15.75
N ALA A 251 1.83 9.98 -15.57
CA ALA A 251 1.88 8.55 -15.28
C ALA A 251 2.63 7.76 -16.38
N ALA A 252 2.43 8.10 -17.66
CA ALA A 252 3.17 7.50 -18.76
C ALA A 252 4.68 7.81 -18.69
N ALA A 253 5.04 9.06 -18.38
CA ALA A 253 6.44 9.45 -18.20
C ALA A 253 7.09 8.73 -17.00
N GLN A 254 6.36 8.57 -15.90
CA GLN A 254 6.79 7.85 -14.72
C GLN A 254 6.96 6.35 -14.99
N LEU A 255 6.05 5.72 -15.74
CA LEU A 255 6.21 4.33 -16.17
C LEU A 255 7.48 4.17 -16.99
N ALA A 256 7.69 5.01 -18.01
CA ALA A 256 8.89 4.95 -18.83
C ALA A 256 10.19 5.17 -18.02
N ALA A 257 10.17 6.02 -16.99
CA ALA A 257 11.30 6.19 -16.09
C ALA A 257 11.56 4.93 -15.25
N THR A 258 10.49 4.32 -14.75
CA THR A 258 10.56 3.08 -13.97
C THR A 258 11.10 1.93 -14.81
N GLU A 259 10.62 1.75 -16.04
CA GLU A 259 11.08 0.70 -16.96
C GLU A 259 12.55 0.86 -17.37
N ARG A 260 13.07 2.08 -17.46
CA ARG A 260 14.51 2.31 -17.71
C ARG A 260 15.40 1.73 -16.60
N VAL A 261 14.92 1.66 -15.38
CA VAL A 261 15.70 1.17 -14.23
C VAL A 261 15.42 -0.30 -13.91
N PHE A 262 14.14 -0.72 -14.01
CA PHE A 262 13.67 -2.02 -13.59
C PHE A 262 13.27 -2.95 -14.75
N ALA A 263 13.20 -2.42 -16.00
CA ALA A 263 12.71 -3.18 -17.15
C ALA A 263 11.36 -3.88 -16.85
N ASP A 264 11.25 -5.16 -17.14
CA ASP A 264 10.04 -5.97 -16.90
C ASP A 264 9.85 -6.38 -15.42
N GLU A 265 10.80 -6.07 -14.52
CA GLU A 265 10.78 -6.54 -13.13
C GLU A 265 9.51 -6.11 -12.38
N THR A 266 9.05 -4.88 -12.59
CA THR A 266 7.84 -4.35 -11.93
C THR A 266 6.57 -5.07 -12.38
N ARG A 267 6.51 -5.42 -13.67
CA ARG A 267 5.40 -6.19 -14.23
C ARG A 267 5.40 -7.62 -13.69
N GLU A 268 6.54 -8.28 -13.66
CA GLU A 268 6.65 -9.64 -13.13
C GLU A 268 6.34 -9.67 -11.61
N ALA A 269 6.79 -8.66 -10.85
CA ALA A 269 6.43 -8.48 -9.44
C ALA A 269 4.92 -8.37 -9.24
N ALA A 270 4.24 -7.55 -10.05
CA ALA A 270 2.78 -7.40 -10.01
C ALA A 270 2.06 -8.72 -10.33
N LEU A 271 2.49 -9.44 -11.36
CA LEU A 271 1.89 -10.74 -11.73
C LEU A 271 2.17 -11.84 -10.68
N GLN A 272 3.25 -11.72 -9.91
CA GLN A 272 3.53 -12.62 -8.80
C GLN A 272 2.64 -12.34 -7.59
N LEU A 273 2.41 -11.06 -7.27
CA LEU A 273 1.54 -10.65 -6.16
C LEU A 273 0.05 -10.87 -6.48
N PHE A 274 -0.34 -10.68 -7.73
CA PHE A 274 -1.72 -10.75 -8.19
C PHE A 274 -1.93 -11.89 -9.20
N PRO A 275 -1.88 -13.16 -8.74
CA PRO A 275 -1.85 -14.33 -9.62
C PRO A 275 -3.11 -14.47 -10.48
N ARG A 276 -4.25 -13.89 -10.07
CA ARG A 276 -5.46 -13.85 -10.89
C ARG A 276 -5.22 -13.18 -12.23
N LEU A 277 -4.44 -12.10 -12.27
CA LEU A 277 -4.10 -11.40 -13.52
C LEU A 277 -3.09 -12.17 -14.37
N ARG A 278 -2.31 -13.09 -13.78
CA ARG A 278 -1.32 -13.88 -14.52
C ARG A 278 -1.97 -14.76 -15.62
N GLN A 279 -3.20 -15.22 -15.41
CA GLN A 279 -3.92 -16.01 -16.42
C GLN A 279 -4.20 -15.23 -17.71
N TYR A 280 -4.26 -13.92 -17.63
CA TYR A 280 -4.50 -13.04 -18.79
C TYR A 280 -3.21 -12.47 -19.37
N HIS A 281 -2.21 -12.22 -18.53
CA HIS A 281 -1.03 -11.43 -18.89
C HIS A 281 0.30 -12.16 -18.66
N GLY A 282 0.30 -13.38 -18.12
CA GLY A 282 1.50 -14.21 -18.02
C GLY A 282 2.02 -14.56 -19.42
N LYS A 283 3.35 -14.59 -19.58
CA LYS A 283 3.94 -15.12 -20.84
C LYS A 283 3.53 -16.60 -20.97
N GLN A 284 2.95 -16.95 -22.11
CA GLN A 284 2.74 -18.34 -22.51
C GLN A 284 4.08 -18.98 -22.83
#